data_8bb0fae70db0f6af014f0ce1d03b6364
#
_entry.id   8bb0fae70db0f6af014f0ce1d03b6364
#
_cell.length_a   1.000
_cell.length_b   1.000
_cell.length_c   1.000
_cell.angle_alpha   90.00
_cell.angle_beta   90.00
_cell.angle_gamma   90.00
#
_symmetry.space_group_name_H-M   'P 1'
#
loop_
_entity.id
_entity.type
_entity.pdbx_description
1 polymer ?
#
loop_
_entity_poly.entity_id
_entity_poly.type
_entity_poly.pdbx_seq_one_letter_code
_entity_poly.pdbx_strand_id
1 'polypeptide(L)'
;MTAYAVDAAQIAAASAQACTTASTIRTEVDTMMAQLLALQDTWTGGAQVNFQATITQWQGIQAQTHDALDAISTQLQVAAATYSDAEAHSASLFAGV
;
A
#
# COMPACT_ATOMS: atom_id res chain seq x y z
N MET A 1 23.72 -16.85 -12.73
CA MET A 1 23.07 -16.53 -13.09
C MET A 1 21.92 -16.68 -12.51
N THR A 2 21.76 -17.43 -12.08
CA THR A 2 20.56 -17.68 -11.53
C THR A 2 20.28 -17.02 -10.27
N ALA A 3 21.29 -16.49 -9.58
CA ALA A 3 21.09 -15.73 -8.36
C ALA A 3 20.28 -14.48 -8.63
N TYR A 4 20.35 -14.01 -9.86
CA TYR A 4 19.59 -12.87 -10.21
C TYR A 4 18.32 -13.23 -10.86
N ALA A 5 18.15 -14.47 -11.09
CA ALA A 5 16.91 -14.92 -11.62
C ALA A 5 15.86 -14.92 -10.56
N VAL A 6 15.80 -13.88 -9.78
CA VAL A 6 14.55 -13.55 -9.17
C VAL A 6 13.68 -13.35 -10.37
N ASP A 7 12.91 -14.32 -10.62
CA ASP A 7 12.00 -14.39 -11.72
C ASP A 7 11.19 -13.10 -11.71
N ALA A 8 11.27 -12.35 -12.79
CA ALA A 8 10.48 -11.12 -12.92
C ALA A 8 9.00 -11.41 -12.72
N ALA A 9 8.54 -12.58 -13.12
CA ALA A 9 7.16 -12.99 -12.90
C ALA A 9 6.85 -13.14 -11.41
N GLN A 10 7.78 -13.64 -10.61
CA GLN A 10 7.60 -13.75 -9.16
C GLN A 10 7.55 -12.37 -8.51
N ILE A 11 8.42 -11.45 -8.96
CA ILE A 11 8.40 -10.07 -8.47
C ILE A 11 7.08 -9.41 -8.81
N ALA A 12 6.60 -9.58 -10.04
CA ALA A 12 5.34 -9.01 -10.47
C ALA A 12 4.17 -9.56 -9.64
N ALA A 13 4.15 -10.87 -9.40
CA ALA A 13 3.10 -11.50 -8.59
C ALA A 13 3.13 -11.01 -7.15
N ALA A 14 4.32 -10.94 -6.55
CA ALA A 14 4.47 -10.47 -5.18
C ALA A 14 4.07 -8.99 -5.06
N SER A 15 4.44 -8.18 -6.04
CA SER A 15 4.08 -6.76 -6.08
C SER A 15 2.57 -6.58 -6.20
N ALA A 16 1.92 -7.38 -7.04
CA ALA A 16 0.47 -7.34 -7.18
C ALA A 16 -0.23 -7.72 -5.88
N GLN A 17 0.27 -8.75 -5.18
CA GLN A 17 -0.26 -9.16 -3.89
C GLN A 17 -0.09 -8.06 -2.84
N ALA A 18 1.09 -7.43 -2.81
CA ALA A 18 1.34 -6.34 -1.88
C ALA A 18 0.44 -5.14 -2.14
N CYS A 19 0.19 -4.82 -3.41
CA CYS A 19 -0.72 -3.74 -3.78
C CYS A 19 -2.16 -4.06 -3.36
N THR A 20 -2.58 -5.32 -3.50
CA THR A 20 -3.89 -5.77 -3.04
C THR A 20 -3.99 -5.66 -1.52
N THR A 21 -2.96 -6.06 -0.80
CA THR A 21 -2.91 -5.94 0.66
C THR A 21 -2.98 -4.48 1.07
N ALA A 22 -2.25 -3.60 0.39
CA ALA A 22 -2.29 -2.16 0.67
C ALA A 22 -3.70 -1.59 0.47
N SER A 23 -4.39 -2.02 -0.58
CA SER A 23 -5.77 -1.62 -0.84
C SER A 23 -6.71 -2.12 0.27
N THR A 24 -6.49 -3.35 0.76
CA THR A 24 -7.26 -3.93 1.87
C THR A 24 -7.03 -3.13 3.16
N ILE A 25 -5.79 -2.79 3.46
CA ILE A 25 -5.46 -1.98 4.64
C ILE A 25 -6.16 -0.64 4.55
N ARG A 26 -6.14 0.00 3.39
CA ARG A 26 -6.81 1.28 3.17
C ARG A 26 -8.31 1.17 3.46
N THR A 27 -8.95 0.14 2.94
CA THR A 27 -10.37 -0.11 3.18
C THR A 27 -10.66 -0.34 4.64
N GLU A 28 -9.82 -1.12 5.33
CA GLU A 28 -10.01 -1.40 6.76
C GLU A 28 -9.83 -0.14 7.60
N VAL A 29 -8.86 0.70 7.26
CA VAL A 29 -8.65 1.98 7.95
C VAL A 29 -9.85 2.90 7.74
N ASP A 30 -10.37 2.97 6.52
CA ASP A 30 -11.55 3.78 6.22
C ASP A 30 -12.78 3.29 6.99
N THR A 31 -12.94 1.96 7.07
CA THR A 31 -14.05 1.36 7.82
C THR A 31 -13.95 1.71 9.31
N MET A 32 -12.74 1.61 9.87
CA MET A 32 -12.53 1.97 11.28
C MET A 32 -12.83 3.43 11.52
N MET A 33 -12.42 4.33 10.62
CA MET A 33 -12.70 5.75 10.76
C MET A 33 -14.20 6.03 10.73
N ALA A 34 -14.94 5.35 9.85
CA ALA A 34 -16.40 5.50 9.80
C ALA A 34 -17.05 5.04 11.11
N GLN A 35 -16.56 3.93 11.68
CA GLN A 35 -17.04 3.42 12.95
C GLN A 35 -16.76 4.40 14.11
N LEU A 36 -15.56 4.99 14.12
CA LEU A 36 -15.18 5.94 15.15
C LEU A 36 -16.01 7.23 15.05
N LEU A 37 -16.26 7.70 13.83
CA LEU A 37 -17.10 8.89 13.63
C LEU A 37 -18.53 8.63 14.08
N ALA A 38 -19.08 7.45 13.80
CA ALA A 38 -20.40 7.09 14.26
C ALA A 38 -20.45 7.01 15.79
N LEU A 39 -19.39 6.47 16.41
CA LEU A 39 -19.30 6.37 17.86
C LEU A 39 -19.26 7.75 18.52
N GLN A 40 -18.63 8.71 17.86
CA GLN A 40 -18.54 10.08 18.37
C GLN A 40 -19.92 10.69 18.66
N ASP A 41 -20.91 10.37 17.84
CA ASP A 41 -22.26 10.91 17.99
C ASP A 41 -22.96 10.42 19.24
N THR A 42 -22.49 9.33 19.85
CA THR A 42 -23.08 8.77 21.06
C THR A 42 -22.49 9.36 22.34
N TRP A 43 -21.43 10.16 22.22
CA TRP A 43 -20.73 10.74 23.37
C TRP A 43 -21.17 12.18 23.58
N THR A 44 -21.15 12.63 24.83
CA THR A 44 -21.57 13.98 25.22
C THR A 44 -20.56 14.60 26.18
N GLY A 45 -20.60 15.94 26.29
CA GLY A 45 -19.79 16.67 27.26
C GLY A 45 -18.30 16.62 27.00
N GLY A 46 -17.51 16.62 28.08
CA GLY A 46 -16.05 16.62 28.00
C GLY A 46 -15.47 15.40 27.31
N ALA A 47 -16.11 14.25 27.48
CA ALA A 47 -15.68 13.02 26.80
C ALA A 47 -15.78 13.16 25.27
N GLN A 48 -16.84 13.83 24.79
CA GLN A 48 -17.00 14.08 23.37
C GLN A 48 -15.87 14.97 22.83
N VAL A 49 -15.53 16.03 23.56
CA VAL A 49 -14.45 16.95 23.14
C VAL A 49 -13.11 16.21 23.05
N ASN A 50 -12.80 15.39 24.06
CA ASN A 50 -11.57 14.60 24.07
C ASN A 50 -11.55 13.58 22.92
N PHE A 51 -12.68 12.97 22.67
CA PHE A 51 -12.80 11.99 21.57
C PHE A 51 -12.65 12.67 20.21
N GLN A 52 -13.18 13.86 20.04
CA GLN A 52 -12.99 14.65 18.81
C GLN A 52 -11.51 14.94 18.56
N ALA A 53 -10.77 15.31 19.60
CA ALA A 53 -9.33 15.55 19.46
C ALA A 53 -8.61 14.29 19.01
N THR A 54 -8.98 13.14 19.57
CA THR A 54 -8.43 11.84 19.16
C THR A 54 -8.77 11.52 17.71
N ILE A 55 -10.02 11.75 17.29
CA ILE A 55 -10.45 11.52 15.91
C ILE A 55 -9.65 12.39 14.94
N THR A 56 -9.40 13.65 15.28
CA THR A 56 -8.61 14.55 14.44
C THR A 56 -7.20 14.01 14.24
N GLN A 57 -6.57 13.51 15.31
CA GLN A 57 -5.26 12.87 15.21
C GLN A 57 -5.29 11.64 14.31
N TRP A 58 -6.32 10.80 14.46
CA TRP A 58 -6.47 9.59 13.66
C TRP A 58 -6.70 9.91 12.18
N GLN A 59 -7.43 10.97 11.88
CA GLN A 59 -7.60 11.40 10.49
C GLN A 59 -6.28 11.79 9.85
N GLY A 60 -5.40 12.46 10.60
CA GLY A 60 -4.04 12.77 10.14
C GLY A 60 -3.22 11.50 9.87
N ILE A 61 -3.29 10.53 10.78
CA ILE A 61 -2.62 9.24 10.62
C ILE A 61 -3.18 8.47 9.43
N GLN A 62 -4.50 8.50 9.25
CA GLN A 62 -5.14 7.88 8.10
C GLN A 62 -4.61 8.44 6.78
N ALA A 63 -4.53 9.76 6.65
CA ALA A 63 -4.00 10.40 5.46
C ALA A 63 -2.56 9.99 5.20
N GLN A 64 -1.71 9.98 6.23
CA GLN A 64 -0.32 9.54 6.11
C GLN A 64 -0.21 8.08 5.73
N THR A 65 -1.07 7.23 6.27
CA THR A 65 -1.11 5.81 5.96
C THR A 65 -1.47 5.60 4.49
N HIS A 66 -2.48 6.31 4.00
CA HIS A 66 -2.86 6.24 2.58
C HIS A 66 -1.71 6.64 1.67
N ASP A 67 -1.04 7.74 2.00
CA ASP A 67 0.10 8.22 1.20
C ASP A 67 1.24 7.20 1.20
N ALA A 68 1.54 6.60 2.36
CA ALA A 68 2.59 5.59 2.48
C ALA A 68 2.25 4.33 1.68
N LEU A 69 1.00 3.89 1.72
CA LEU A 69 0.56 2.72 0.98
C LEU A 69 0.61 2.97 -0.53
N ASP A 70 0.21 4.17 -0.98
CA ASP A 70 0.30 4.55 -2.38
C ASP A 70 1.76 4.57 -2.85
N ALA A 71 2.66 5.12 -2.04
CA ALA A 71 4.08 5.19 -2.37
C ALA A 71 4.67 3.78 -2.48
N ILE A 72 4.35 2.89 -1.55
CA ILE A 72 4.83 1.51 -1.58
C ILE A 72 4.31 0.80 -2.84
N SER A 73 3.03 0.95 -3.15
CA SER A 73 2.43 0.32 -4.32
C SER A 73 3.10 0.81 -5.61
N THR A 74 3.35 2.11 -5.72
CA THR A 74 4.02 2.69 -6.88
C THR A 74 5.44 2.17 -7.00
N GLN A 75 6.19 2.12 -5.89
CA GLN A 75 7.57 1.63 -5.90
C GLN A 75 7.65 0.16 -6.30
N LEU A 76 6.71 -0.65 -5.82
CA LEU A 76 6.66 -2.07 -6.17
C LEU A 76 6.36 -2.28 -7.65
N GLN A 77 5.45 -1.48 -8.20
CA GLN A 77 5.12 -1.55 -9.62
C GLN A 77 6.30 -1.16 -10.48
N VAL A 78 7.03 -0.10 -10.09
CA VAL A 78 8.24 0.33 -10.79
C VAL A 78 9.32 -0.75 -10.71
N ALA A 79 9.53 -1.33 -9.55
CA ALA A 79 10.53 -2.40 -9.38
C ALA A 79 10.18 -3.61 -10.25
N ALA A 80 8.93 -4.02 -10.29
CA ALA A 80 8.49 -5.14 -11.11
C ALA A 80 8.72 -4.86 -12.59
N ALA A 81 8.40 -3.66 -13.05
CA ALA A 81 8.63 -3.26 -14.44
C ALA A 81 10.12 -3.24 -14.78
N THR A 82 10.95 -2.73 -13.87
CA THR A 82 12.40 -2.68 -14.06
C THR A 82 12.99 -4.09 -14.22
N TYR A 83 12.58 -5.02 -13.37
CA TYR A 83 13.05 -6.41 -13.47
C TYR A 83 12.56 -7.10 -14.74
N SER A 84 11.32 -6.83 -15.12
CA SER A 84 10.74 -7.37 -16.35
C SER A 84 11.49 -6.86 -17.58
N ASP A 85 11.81 -5.57 -17.62
CA ASP A 85 12.57 -4.97 -18.73
C ASP A 85 13.98 -5.50 -18.78
N ALA A 86 14.62 -5.66 -17.63
CA ALA A 86 15.97 -6.22 -17.56
C ALA A 86 16.00 -7.67 -18.04
N GLU A 87 15.00 -8.46 -17.65
CA GLU A 87 14.90 -9.85 -18.09
C GLU A 87 14.68 -9.95 -19.60
N ALA A 88 13.80 -9.11 -20.14
CA ALA A 88 13.53 -9.06 -21.57
C ALA A 88 14.78 -8.63 -22.34
N HIS A 89 15.53 -7.66 -21.83
CA HIS A 89 16.77 -7.20 -22.44
C HIS A 89 17.82 -8.31 -22.46
N SER A 90 17.98 -9.02 -21.34
CA SER A 90 18.90 -10.15 -21.25
C SER A 90 18.55 -11.25 -22.24
N ALA A 91 17.26 -11.58 -22.33
CA ALA A 91 16.79 -12.59 -23.28
C ALA A 91 17.09 -12.16 -24.73
N SER A 92 16.91 -10.90 -25.04
CA SER A 92 17.21 -10.35 -26.35
C SER A 92 18.68 -10.46 -26.69
N LEU A 93 19.57 -10.20 -25.72
CA LEU A 93 21.02 -10.32 -25.93
C LEU A 93 21.42 -11.76 -26.22
N PHE A 94 20.84 -12.72 -25.52
CA PHE A 94 21.14 -14.12 -25.75
C PHE A 94 20.54 -14.61 -27.07
N ALA A 95 19.39 -14.11 -27.45
CA ALA A 95 18.77 -14.49 -28.72
C ALA A 95 19.59 -14.01 -29.92
N GLY A 96 20.34 -12.92 -29.77
CA GLY A 96 21.22 -12.41 -30.82
C GLY A 96 22.53 -13.14 -31.00
N VAL A 97 22.80 -14.11 -30.14
CA VAL A 97 24.02 -14.90 -30.21
C VAL A 97 23.77 -16.21 -30.93
#